data_3780ae6d5353895d935452dd83295155
#
_entry.id   3780ae6d5353895d935452dd83295155
#
_cell.length_a   1.000
_cell.length_b   1.000
_cell.length_c   1.000
_cell.angle_alpha   90.00
_cell.angle_beta   90.00
_cell.angle_gamma   90.00
#
_symmetry.space_group_name_H-M   'P 1'
#
loop_
_entity.id
_entity.type
_entity.pdbx_description
1 polymer ?
#
loop_
_entity_poly.entity_id
_entity_poly.type
_entity_poly.pdbx_seq_one_letter_code
_entity_poly.pdbx_strand_id
1 'polypeptide(L)'
;MQPKPVADVYPEEGVIIVMRIILYLGKGGVGKTTVAAATALRSAQLGHKTLVASTDIAHSLADSLDIPLSAVPAQIADNLWAQEISVVADIHNYWGTLQSFVSNMMSGPGINNVVADELSSFPGMDEIVSLLHINKQAKEKSFDRVIIDAAPTGETI
;
A
#
# COMPACT_ATOMS: atom_id res chain seq x y z
N MET A 1 -31.37 1.47 -20.77
CA MET A 1 -30.78 0.15 -20.47
C MET A 1 -29.81 0.39 -19.34
N GLN A 2 -30.17 0.05 -18.10
CA GLN A 2 -29.28 0.23 -16.95
C GLN A 2 -28.25 -0.91 -16.96
N PRO A 3 -26.96 -0.66 -16.68
CA PRO A 3 -25.98 -1.72 -16.57
C PRO A 3 -26.33 -2.62 -15.37
N LYS A 4 -26.35 -3.92 -15.58
CA LYS A 4 -26.55 -4.91 -14.51
C LYS A 4 -25.50 -4.71 -13.41
N PRO A 5 -25.88 -4.81 -12.14
CA PRO A 5 -24.91 -4.78 -11.05
C PRO A 5 -23.94 -5.96 -11.19
N VAL A 6 -22.67 -5.70 -10.92
CA VAL A 6 -21.55 -6.66 -11.05
C VAL A 6 -21.73 -7.91 -10.17
N ALA A 7 -22.66 -7.90 -9.22
CA ALA A 7 -22.97 -9.00 -8.33
C ALA A 7 -23.47 -10.28 -9.05
N ASP A 8 -24.05 -10.15 -10.25
CA ASP A 8 -24.62 -11.29 -10.98
C ASP A 8 -23.59 -12.12 -11.78
N VAL A 9 -22.30 -11.82 -11.63
CA VAL A 9 -21.23 -12.47 -12.43
C VAL A 9 -20.53 -13.58 -11.65
N TYR A 10 -20.78 -13.71 -10.34
CA TYR A 10 -20.08 -14.70 -9.48
C TYR A 10 -21.05 -15.76 -9.00
N PRO A 11 -20.71 -17.07 -9.11
CA PRO A 11 -21.53 -18.14 -8.59
C PRO A 11 -21.61 -18.12 -7.06
N GLU A 12 -22.78 -18.43 -6.51
CA GLU A 12 -23.10 -18.37 -5.07
C GLU A 12 -22.38 -19.41 -4.18
N GLU A 13 -21.56 -20.29 -4.73
CA GLU A 13 -20.83 -21.30 -3.94
C GLU A 13 -19.36 -20.94 -3.83
N GLY A 14 -18.94 -20.49 -2.64
CA GLY A 14 -17.55 -20.26 -2.29
C GLY A 14 -16.97 -18.95 -2.83
N VAL A 15 -17.53 -17.81 -2.42
CA VAL A 15 -16.93 -16.50 -2.73
C VAL A 15 -15.53 -16.46 -2.11
N ILE A 16 -14.52 -16.77 -2.93
CA ILE A 16 -13.14 -16.42 -2.60
C ILE A 16 -13.10 -14.89 -2.66
N ILE A 17 -13.16 -14.24 -1.50
CA ILE A 17 -12.90 -12.80 -1.42
C ILE A 17 -11.43 -12.62 -1.80
N VAL A 18 -11.19 -12.34 -3.06
CA VAL A 18 -9.87 -11.98 -3.57
C VAL A 18 -9.70 -10.50 -3.31
N MET A 19 -8.84 -10.16 -2.35
CA MET A 19 -8.46 -8.77 -2.15
C MET A 19 -7.90 -8.20 -3.45
N ARG A 20 -8.45 -7.07 -3.93
CA ARG A 20 -7.95 -6.39 -5.12
C ARG A 20 -6.97 -5.30 -4.72
N ILE A 21 -5.79 -5.34 -5.30
CA ILE A 21 -4.76 -4.32 -5.12
C ILE A 21 -4.71 -3.45 -6.38
N ILE A 22 -4.71 -2.13 -6.20
CA ILE A 22 -4.53 -1.14 -7.26
C ILE A 22 -3.34 -0.28 -6.88
N LEU A 23 -2.32 -0.26 -7.73
CA LEU A 23 -1.07 0.46 -7.49
C LEU A 23 -0.95 1.63 -8.47
N TYR A 24 -0.78 2.84 -7.94
CA TYR A 24 -0.52 4.04 -8.70
C TYR A 24 0.96 4.38 -8.68
N LEU A 25 1.61 4.25 -9.83
CA LEU A 25 3.03 4.53 -10.04
C LEU A 25 3.20 5.68 -11.03
N GLY A 26 4.29 6.40 -10.94
CA GLY A 26 4.66 7.44 -11.91
C GLY A 26 5.45 8.59 -11.31
N LYS A 27 5.83 9.53 -12.16
CA LYS A 27 6.63 10.70 -11.78
C LYS A 27 5.90 11.61 -10.78
N GLY A 28 6.67 12.48 -10.09
CA GLY A 28 6.12 13.51 -9.23
C GLY A 28 5.20 14.48 -9.98
N GLY A 29 4.17 15.00 -9.31
CA GLY A 29 3.29 16.04 -9.84
C GLY A 29 2.28 15.63 -10.91
N VAL A 30 2.15 14.34 -11.24
CA VAL A 30 1.20 13.87 -12.28
C VAL A 30 -0.21 13.57 -11.74
N GLY A 31 -0.46 13.81 -10.45
CA GLY A 31 -1.78 13.61 -9.84
C GLY A 31 -2.04 12.21 -9.32
N LYS A 32 -1.01 11.39 -9.05
CA LYS A 32 -1.16 10.03 -8.50
C LYS A 32 -2.03 10.01 -7.25
N THR A 33 -1.66 10.79 -6.26
CA THR A 33 -2.36 10.89 -4.97
C THR A 33 -3.82 11.26 -5.14
N THR A 34 -4.12 12.26 -5.96
CA THR A 34 -5.49 12.69 -6.24
C THR A 34 -6.33 11.57 -6.87
N VAL A 35 -5.76 10.85 -7.83
CA VAL A 35 -6.47 9.75 -8.50
C VAL A 35 -6.60 8.55 -7.56
N ALA A 36 -5.58 8.25 -6.75
CA ALA A 36 -5.63 7.19 -5.74
C ALA A 36 -6.74 7.46 -4.71
N ALA A 37 -6.78 8.67 -4.14
CA ALA A 37 -7.81 9.10 -3.20
C ALA A 37 -9.22 9.04 -3.81
N ALA A 38 -9.40 9.55 -5.03
CA ALA A 38 -10.68 9.50 -5.74
C ALA A 38 -11.13 8.06 -6.04
N THR A 39 -10.19 7.17 -6.40
CA THR A 39 -10.48 5.75 -6.64
C THR A 39 -10.88 5.06 -5.34
N ALA A 40 -10.22 5.37 -4.22
CA ALA A 40 -10.54 4.82 -2.92
C ALA A 40 -11.95 5.25 -2.47
N LEU A 41 -12.25 6.52 -2.58
CA LEU A 41 -13.56 7.07 -2.27
C LEU A 41 -14.65 6.39 -3.13
N ARG A 42 -14.42 6.27 -4.42
CA ARG A 42 -15.37 5.62 -5.33
C ARG A 42 -15.57 4.15 -4.99
N SER A 43 -14.51 3.45 -4.65
CA SER A 43 -14.56 2.05 -4.21
C SER A 43 -15.41 1.88 -2.95
N ALA A 44 -15.19 2.74 -1.95
CA ALA A 44 -15.94 2.74 -0.70
C ALA A 44 -17.44 3.05 -0.91
N GLN A 45 -17.76 4.02 -1.77
CA GLN A 45 -19.14 4.33 -2.17
C GLN A 45 -19.87 3.17 -2.87
N LEU A 46 -19.12 2.27 -3.50
CA LEU A 46 -19.65 1.03 -4.09
C LEU A 46 -19.81 -0.10 -3.06
N GLY A 47 -19.59 0.18 -1.77
CA GLY A 47 -19.78 -0.77 -0.67
C GLY A 47 -18.56 -1.66 -0.40
N HIS A 48 -17.42 -1.43 -1.04
CA HIS A 48 -16.20 -2.21 -0.78
C HIS A 48 -15.43 -1.63 0.40
N LYS A 49 -15.02 -2.50 1.32
CA LYS A 49 -14.13 -2.15 2.42
C LYS A 49 -12.75 -1.82 1.87
N THR A 50 -12.44 -0.53 1.78
CA THR A 50 -11.31 -0.01 1.01
C THR A 50 -10.28 0.67 1.91
N LEU A 51 -9.01 0.33 1.70
CA LEU A 51 -7.87 1.02 2.28
C LEU A 51 -7.14 1.79 1.18
N VAL A 52 -6.85 3.06 1.41
CA VAL A 52 -5.85 3.82 0.65
C VAL A 52 -4.60 4.00 1.51
N ALA A 53 -3.46 3.65 0.97
CA ALA A 53 -2.18 3.74 1.66
C ALA A 53 -1.17 4.49 0.79
N SER A 54 -0.48 5.48 1.36
CA SER A 54 0.59 6.21 0.69
C SER A 54 1.95 5.79 1.24
N THR A 55 2.93 5.66 0.34
CA THR A 55 4.34 5.49 0.69
C THR A 55 5.14 6.77 0.46
N ASP A 56 4.46 7.86 0.08
CA ASP A 56 5.10 9.15 -0.16
C ASP A 56 5.46 9.83 1.16
N ILE A 57 6.75 10.08 1.35
CA ILE A 57 7.29 10.76 2.55
C ILE A 57 6.80 12.23 2.65
N ALA A 58 6.36 12.81 1.55
CA ALA A 58 5.86 14.19 1.53
C ALA A 58 4.46 14.36 2.13
N HIS A 59 3.85 13.30 2.70
CA HIS A 59 2.51 13.33 3.31
C HIS A 59 1.40 13.84 2.37
N SER A 60 1.58 13.63 1.07
CA SER A 60 0.67 14.14 0.03
C SER A 60 -0.75 13.61 0.16
N LEU A 61 -0.93 12.41 0.74
CA LEU A 61 -2.24 11.80 0.94
C LEU A 61 -2.99 12.50 2.10
N ALA A 62 -2.32 12.73 3.23
CA ALA A 62 -2.89 13.47 4.36
C ALA A 62 -3.34 14.87 3.94
N ASP A 63 -2.49 15.60 3.20
CA ASP A 63 -2.80 16.91 2.65
C ASP A 63 -3.99 16.87 1.68
N SER A 64 -4.05 15.86 0.79
CA SER A 64 -5.14 15.72 -0.18
C SER A 64 -6.48 15.42 0.45
N LEU A 65 -6.48 14.79 1.63
CA LEU A 65 -7.68 14.42 2.38
C LEU A 65 -8.03 15.43 3.48
N ASP A 66 -7.13 16.37 3.77
CA ASP A 66 -7.22 17.34 4.89
C ASP A 66 -7.44 16.61 6.25
N ILE A 67 -6.75 15.47 6.44
CA ILE A 67 -6.86 14.62 7.63
C ILE A 67 -5.45 14.15 8.04
N PRO A 68 -5.05 14.28 9.32
CA PRO A 68 -3.79 13.71 9.77
C PRO A 68 -3.84 12.18 9.68
N LEU A 69 -2.85 11.60 9.01
CA LEU A 69 -2.71 10.16 8.85
C LEU A 69 -1.50 9.64 9.62
N SER A 70 -1.49 8.33 9.89
CA SER A 70 -0.41 7.63 10.56
C SER A 70 -0.14 6.29 9.89
N ALA A 71 0.85 5.55 10.39
CA ALA A 71 1.14 4.20 9.91
C ALA A 71 0.05 3.16 10.27
N VAL A 72 -0.91 3.53 11.12
CA VAL A 72 -2.05 2.68 11.47
C VAL A 72 -3.26 3.12 10.65
N PRO A 73 -3.97 2.19 9.97
CA PRO A 73 -5.17 2.51 9.21
C PRO A 73 -6.21 3.22 10.08
N ALA A 74 -6.62 4.41 9.69
CA ALA A 74 -7.70 5.18 10.32
C ALA A 74 -8.92 5.19 9.41
N GLN A 75 -10.10 4.93 9.97
CA GLN A 75 -11.34 5.07 9.22
C GLN A 75 -11.66 6.56 9.03
N ILE A 76 -11.77 6.99 7.78
CA ILE A 76 -11.99 8.39 7.40
C ILE A 76 -13.39 8.65 6.82
N ALA A 77 -14.05 7.58 6.37
CA ALA A 77 -15.44 7.61 5.91
C ALA A 77 -16.04 6.20 5.97
N ASP A 78 -17.31 6.04 5.63
CA ASP A 78 -17.96 4.75 5.52
C ASP A 78 -17.23 3.87 4.49
N ASN A 79 -16.82 2.68 4.90
CA ASN A 79 -16.04 1.72 4.10
C ASN A 79 -14.69 2.24 3.60
N LEU A 80 -14.18 3.36 4.14
CA LEU A 80 -12.92 3.96 3.71
C LEU A 80 -11.95 4.14 4.88
N TRP A 81 -10.77 3.56 4.74
CA TRP A 81 -9.62 3.73 5.63
C TRP A 81 -8.46 4.35 4.87
N ALA A 82 -7.65 5.12 5.58
CA ALA A 82 -6.43 5.71 5.04
C ALA A 82 -5.26 5.53 6.02
N GLN A 83 -4.05 5.41 5.46
CA GLN A 83 -2.80 5.36 6.22
C GLN A 83 -1.64 5.93 5.41
N GLU A 84 -0.59 6.36 6.09
CA GLU A 84 0.71 6.66 5.52
C GLU A 84 1.73 5.64 6.01
N ILE A 85 2.33 4.89 5.07
CA ILE A 85 3.31 3.85 5.37
C ILE A 85 4.66 4.54 5.58
N SER A 86 5.24 4.38 6.77
CA SER A 86 6.60 4.85 7.02
C SER A 86 7.58 3.72 6.68
N VAL A 87 8.24 3.84 5.54
CA VAL A 87 9.24 2.86 5.08
C VAL A 87 10.31 2.63 6.14
N VAL A 88 10.79 3.69 6.78
CA VAL A 88 11.82 3.59 7.84
C VAL A 88 11.32 2.80 9.05
N ALA A 89 10.11 3.11 9.54
CA ALA A 89 9.52 2.38 10.67
C ALA A 89 9.21 0.93 10.30
N ASP A 90 8.74 0.69 9.08
CA ASP A 90 8.39 -0.65 8.62
C ASP A 90 9.61 -1.52 8.29
N ILE A 91 10.73 -0.96 7.87
CA ILE A 91 12.01 -1.70 7.77
C ILE A 91 12.38 -2.32 9.11
N HIS A 92 12.27 -1.58 10.20
CA HIS A 92 12.53 -2.13 11.54
C HIS A 92 11.55 -3.26 11.90
N ASN A 93 10.27 -3.10 11.58
CA ASN A 93 9.23 -4.10 11.86
C ASN A 93 9.38 -5.37 11.00
N TYR A 94 9.86 -5.25 9.77
CA TYR A 94 10.04 -6.36 8.83
C TYR A 94 11.48 -6.85 8.75
N TRP A 95 12.38 -6.34 9.59
CA TRP A 95 13.81 -6.60 9.53
C TRP A 95 14.16 -8.09 9.42
N GLY A 96 13.54 -8.94 10.22
CA GLY A 96 13.77 -10.39 10.15
C GLY A 96 13.38 -11.01 8.81
N THR A 97 12.31 -10.53 8.19
CA THR A 97 11.84 -10.98 6.88
C THR A 97 12.77 -10.48 5.77
N LEU A 98 13.16 -9.22 5.84
CA LEU A 98 14.10 -8.61 4.90
C LEU A 98 15.48 -9.25 4.98
N GLN A 99 15.99 -9.48 6.18
CA GLN A 99 17.27 -10.16 6.42
C GLN A 99 17.26 -11.56 5.83
N SER A 100 16.18 -12.32 6.02
CA SER A 100 16.05 -13.64 5.44
C SER A 100 16.01 -13.61 3.91
N PHE A 101 15.33 -12.63 3.33
CA PHE A 101 15.24 -12.42 1.88
C PHE A 101 16.62 -12.08 1.29
N VAL A 102 17.30 -11.11 1.86
CA VAL A 102 18.64 -10.67 1.41
C VAL A 102 19.67 -11.77 1.61
N SER A 103 19.65 -12.48 2.74
CA SER A 103 20.54 -13.62 2.99
C SER A 103 20.36 -14.74 1.97
N ASN A 104 19.13 -15.03 1.58
CA ASN A 104 18.83 -16.02 0.54
C ASN A 104 19.33 -15.58 -0.84
N MET A 105 19.27 -14.28 -1.14
CA MET A 105 19.78 -13.75 -2.41
C MET A 105 21.31 -13.71 -2.47
N MET A 106 21.98 -13.42 -1.36
CA MET A 106 23.44 -13.21 -1.33
C MET A 106 24.24 -14.46 -0.93
N SER A 107 23.58 -15.59 -0.65
CA SER A 107 24.22 -16.88 -0.33
C SER A 107 25.32 -16.80 0.76
N GLY A 108 25.14 -15.93 1.77
CA GLY A 108 26.16 -15.76 2.82
C GLY A 108 25.58 -15.40 4.19
N PRO A 109 26.16 -15.94 5.28
CA PRO A 109 25.79 -15.53 6.63
C PRO A 109 26.43 -14.19 6.99
N GLY A 110 25.64 -13.25 7.52
CA GLY A 110 26.17 -12.12 8.25
C GLY A 110 25.85 -10.74 7.72
N ILE A 111 24.57 -10.38 7.68
CA ILE A 111 24.17 -8.98 7.59
C ILE A 111 23.87 -8.50 9.02
N ASN A 112 24.74 -7.64 9.56
CA ASN A 112 24.60 -7.05 10.88
C ASN A 112 23.55 -5.93 10.87
N ASN A 113 22.97 -5.64 12.06
CA ASN A 113 21.93 -4.61 12.27
C ASN A 113 22.30 -3.18 11.83
N VAL A 114 23.58 -2.91 11.55
CA VAL A 114 24.07 -1.62 11.03
C VAL A 114 23.62 -1.36 9.59
N VAL A 115 23.19 -2.38 8.88
CA VAL A 115 22.79 -2.30 7.46
C VAL A 115 21.35 -1.83 7.29
N ALA A 116 20.51 -1.78 8.34
CA ALA A 116 19.11 -1.42 8.22
C ALA A 116 18.90 0.02 7.73
N ASP A 117 19.70 0.96 8.26
CA ASP A 117 19.61 2.37 7.85
C ASP A 117 20.18 2.59 6.44
N GLU A 118 21.18 1.81 6.04
CA GLU A 118 21.73 1.86 4.69
C GLU A 118 20.79 1.21 3.65
N LEU A 119 20.06 0.15 4.05
CA LEU A 119 19.07 -0.49 3.18
C LEU A 119 17.87 0.42 2.90
N SER A 120 17.50 1.31 3.83
CA SER A 120 16.43 2.28 3.57
C SER A 120 16.74 3.23 2.41
N SER A 121 18.02 3.42 2.12
CA SER A 121 18.52 4.24 1.02
C SER A 121 18.71 3.47 -0.29
N PHE A 122 18.42 2.17 -0.29
CA PHE A 122 18.58 1.34 -1.49
C PHE A 122 17.41 1.56 -2.44
N PRO A 123 17.68 1.84 -3.73
CA PRO A 123 16.62 1.99 -4.72
C PRO A 123 15.71 0.75 -4.75
N GLY A 124 14.40 0.94 -4.68
CA GLY A 124 13.41 -0.16 -4.70
C GLY A 124 13.02 -0.70 -3.33
N MET A 125 13.59 -0.21 -2.24
CA MET A 125 13.18 -0.64 -0.89
C MET A 125 11.77 -0.18 -0.55
N ASP A 126 11.37 0.98 -1.01
CA ASP A 126 10.03 1.53 -0.81
C ASP A 126 8.96 0.60 -1.40
N GLU A 127 9.23 0.06 -2.58
CA GLU A 127 8.36 -0.88 -3.26
C GLU A 127 8.32 -2.23 -2.51
N ILE A 128 9.46 -2.72 -2.04
CA ILE A 128 9.52 -3.99 -1.28
C ILE A 128 8.75 -3.85 0.04
N VAL A 129 8.96 -2.78 0.80
CA VAL A 129 8.25 -2.54 2.06
C VAL A 129 6.76 -2.40 1.82
N SER A 130 6.37 -1.68 0.77
CA SER A 130 4.96 -1.56 0.36
C SER A 130 4.34 -2.90 0.06
N LEU A 131 5.04 -3.79 -0.66
CA LEU A 131 4.58 -5.14 -0.96
C LEU A 131 4.47 -6.01 0.30
N LEU A 132 5.39 -5.90 1.24
CA LEU A 132 5.32 -6.60 2.53
C LEU A 132 4.12 -6.13 3.36
N HIS A 133 3.89 -4.82 3.39
CA HIS A 133 2.74 -4.24 4.07
C HIS A 133 1.42 -4.71 3.45
N ILE A 134 1.32 -4.70 2.12
CA ILE A 134 0.17 -5.21 1.37
C ILE A 134 -0.05 -6.70 1.68
N ASN A 135 1.02 -7.51 1.68
CA ASN A 135 0.93 -8.94 1.97
C ASN A 135 0.39 -9.21 3.39
N LYS A 136 0.78 -8.38 4.37
CA LYS A 136 0.21 -8.43 5.72
C LYS A 136 -1.29 -8.14 5.70
N GLN A 137 -1.71 -7.05 5.07
CA GLN A 137 -3.12 -6.68 4.96
C GLN A 137 -3.95 -7.76 4.23
N ALA A 138 -3.36 -8.38 3.19
CA ALA A 138 -3.98 -9.49 2.48
C ALA A 138 -4.20 -10.71 3.36
N LYS A 139 -3.21 -11.07 4.17
CA LYS A 139 -3.30 -12.21 5.10
C LYS A 139 -4.34 -11.99 6.19
N GLU A 140 -4.46 -10.77 6.68
CA GLU A 140 -5.43 -10.39 7.71
C GLU A 140 -6.85 -10.27 7.14
N LYS A 141 -7.04 -10.31 5.81
CA LYS A 141 -8.32 -10.15 5.10
C LYS A 141 -9.16 -8.97 5.62
N SER A 142 -8.46 -7.90 5.98
CA SER A 142 -9.08 -6.74 6.62
C SER A 142 -9.83 -5.86 5.63
N PHE A 143 -9.49 -5.94 4.32
CA PHE A 143 -10.03 -5.08 3.28
C PHE A 143 -10.34 -5.87 1.99
N ASP A 144 -11.39 -5.43 1.27
CA ASP A 144 -11.74 -5.98 -0.04
C ASP A 144 -10.84 -5.40 -1.13
N ARG A 145 -10.43 -4.13 -0.94
CA ARG A 145 -9.58 -3.38 -1.87
C ARG A 145 -8.52 -2.59 -1.13
N VAL A 146 -7.31 -2.63 -1.67
CA VAL A 146 -6.18 -1.82 -1.20
C VAL A 146 -5.66 -1.00 -2.37
N ILE A 147 -5.62 0.31 -2.19
CA ILE A 147 -5.15 1.27 -3.19
C ILE A 147 -3.86 1.86 -2.67
N ILE A 148 -2.79 1.72 -3.43
CA ILE A 148 -1.47 2.19 -3.07
C ILE A 148 -1.11 3.40 -3.91
N ASP A 149 -0.87 4.52 -3.24
CA ASP A 149 -0.27 5.72 -3.78
C ASP A 149 1.24 5.63 -3.54
N ALA A 150 1.97 5.19 -4.57
CA ALA A 150 3.41 5.01 -4.44
C ALA A 150 4.16 6.34 -4.53
N ALA A 151 5.28 6.42 -3.80
CA ALA A 151 6.24 7.50 -3.94
C ALA A 151 6.63 7.72 -5.41
N PRO A 152 7.06 8.94 -5.80
CA PRO A 152 7.46 9.21 -7.17
C PRO A 152 8.57 8.26 -7.63
N THR A 153 8.33 7.50 -8.70
CA THR A 153 9.35 6.68 -9.35
C THR A 153 10.18 7.55 -10.29
N GLY A 154 11.44 7.66 -10.01
CA GLY A 154 12.40 8.36 -10.85
C GLY A 154 12.68 9.77 -10.33
N GLU A 155 13.72 9.88 -9.55
CA GLU A 155 14.46 11.13 -9.47
C GLU A 155 14.95 11.46 -10.86
N THR A 156 14.58 12.63 -11.33
CA THR A 156 15.18 13.22 -12.50
C THR A 156 16.61 13.58 -12.12
N ILE A 157 17.56 12.90 -12.70
CA ILE A 157 18.95 13.31 -12.74
C ILE A 157 19.04 14.66 -13.46
#